data_0435302362fa3703812f6325b1befabc
#
_entry.id   0435302362fa3703812f6325b1befabc
#
_cell.length_a   1.000
_cell.length_b   1.000
_cell.length_c   1.000
_cell.angle_alpha   90.00
_cell.angle_beta   90.00
_cell.angle_gamma   90.00
#
_symmetry.space_group_name_H-M   'P 1'
#
loop_
_entity.id
_entity.type
_entity.pdbx_description
1 polymer ?
#
loop_
_entity_poly.entity_id
_entity_poly.type
_entity_poly.pdbx_seq_one_letter_code
_entity_poly.pdbx_strand_id
1 'polypeptide(L)'
;MRSIEILLVEDNPGDIRLTQEAFKDGNLINNLNVVRNGVEALAFLRQNGKHQEAPRPDIILLDLNLPLKDGREVLAEIKADDALKRIPIIILTTSTNQEDIFAAYDLHANCYITKPLDMRRFIDIVRTIQGFWFQIVRLPPE
;
A
#
# COMPACT_ATOMS: atom_id res chain seq x y z
N MET A 1 5.11 21.56 6.04
CA MET A 1 4.53 20.21 6.22
C MET A 1 5.13 19.30 5.15
N ARG A 2 5.70 18.18 5.56
CA ARG A 2 6.25 17.25 4.58
C ARG A 2 5.15 16.49 3.83
N SER A 3 5.44 16.12 2.58
CA SER A 3 4.56 15.25 1.81
C SER A 3 4.53 13.85 2.40
N ILE A 4 3.38 13.20 2.32
CA ILE A 4 3.24 11.79 2.70
C ILE A 4 3.67 10.91 1.52
N GLU A 5 4.61 10.03 1.75
CA GLU A 5 5.08 9.09 0.73
C GLU A 5 4.26 7.82 0.77
N ILE A 6 3.62 7.50 -0.35
CA ILE A 6 2.75 6.33 -0.47
C ILE A 6 3.31 5.41 -1.55
N LEU A 7 3.43 4.13 -1.24
CA LEU A 7 3.74 3.11 -2.24
C LEU A 7 2.49 2.30 -2.54
N LEU A 8 2.05 2.35 -3.79
CA LEU A 8 0.96 1.50 -4.30
C LEU A 8 1.55 0.34 -5.07
N VAL A 9 1.25 -0.88 -4.63
CA VAL A 9 1.66 -2.11 -5.30
C VAL A 9 0.42 -2.72 -5.94
N GLU A 10 0.27 -2.52 -7.25
CA GLU A 10 -0.95 -2.84 -7.98
C GLU A 10 -0.61 -3.03 -9.47
N ASP A 11 -1.13 -4.08 -10.10
CA ASP A 11 -0.89 -4.34 -11.52
C ASP A 11 -2.06 -3.98 -12.43
N ASN A 12 -3.25 -3.76 -11.90
CA ASN A 12 -4.43 -3.42 -12.69
C ASN A 12 -4.44 -1.92 -13.03
N PRO A 13 -4.36 -1.57 -14.34
CA PRO A 13 -4.29 -0.14 -14.73
C PRO A 13 -5.48 0.69 -14.28
N GLY A 14 -6.68 0.11 -14.29
CA GLY A 14 -7.89 0.80 -13.85
C GLY A 14 -7.85 1.12 -12.36
N ASP A 15 -7.43 0.16 -11.55
CA ASP A 15 -7.31 0.35 -10.10
C ASP A 15 -6.19 1.33 -9.74
N ILE A 16 -5.09 1.30 -10.50
CA ILE A 16 -4.00 2.28 -10.33
C ILE A 16 -4.54 3.69 -10.56
N ARG A 17 -5.23 3.90 -11.68
CA ARG A 17 -5.76 5.21 -12.03
C ARG A 17 -6.78 5.69 -11.01
N LEU A 18 -7.68 4.81 -10.58
CA LEU A 18 -8.68 5.12 -9.56
C LEU A 18 -8.02 5.58 -8.26
N THR A 19 -7.00 4.87 -7.82
CA THR A 19 -6.25 5.22 -6.61
C THR A 19 -5.53 6.55 -6.77
N GLN A 20 -4.88 6.77 -7.92
CA GLN A 20 -4.19 8.03 -8.20
C GLN A 20 -5.14 9.22 -8.13
N GLU A 21 -6.31 9.10 -8.76
CA GLU A 21 -7.30 10.17 -8.75
C GLU A 21 -7.87 10.43 -7.35
N ALA A 22 -8.11 9.37 -6.59
CA ALA A 22 -8.63 9.50 -5.24
C ALA A 22 -7.65 10.24 -4.31
N PHE A 23 -6.36 9.93 -4.39
CA PHE A 23 -5.34 10.63 -3.59
C PHE A 23 -5.09 12.05 -4.09
N LYS A 24 -5.24 12.30 -5.38
CA LYS A 24 -5.13 13.63 -5.94
C LYS A 24 -6.21 14.56 -5.42
N ASP A 25 -7.42 14.04 -5.20
CA ASP A 25 -8.57 14.83 -4.68
C ASP A 25 -8.54 14.98 -3.16
N GLY A 26 -7.59 14.34 -2.48
CA GLY A 26 -7.46 14.44 -1.03
C GLY A 26 -6.91 15.78 -0.56
N ASN A 27 -7.07 16.06 0.72
CA ASN A 27 -6.67 17.32 1.33
C ASN A 27 -5.21 17.36 1.78
N LEU A 28 -4.50 16.25 1.68
CA LEU A 28 -3.10 16.17 2.10
C LEU A 28 -2.17 16.15 0.90
N ILE A 29 -1.04 16.81 1.06
CA ILE A 29 0.04 16.73 0.08
C ILE A 29 0.64 15.33 0.18
N ASN A 30 0.65 14.61 -0.94
CA ASN A 30 1.17 13.25 -0.99
C ASN A 30 1.91 13.00 -2.29
N ASN A 31 2.83 12.04 -2.25
CA ASN A 31 3.50 11.49 -3.42
C ASN A 31 3.13 10.02 -3.51
N LEU A 32 2.42 9.65 -4.57
CA LEU A 32 2.01 8.27 -4.82
C LEU A 32 2.98 7.66 -5.82
N ASN A 33 3.73 6.67 -5.36
CA ASN A 33 4.65 5.90 -6.18
C ASN A 33 3.99 4.56 -6.48
N VAL A 34 4.06 4.12 -7.74
CA VAL A 34 3.38 2.91 -8.20
C VAL A 34 4.41 1.90 -8.68
N VAL A 35 4.29 0.67 -8.19
CA VAL A 35 4.98 -0.50 -8.74
C VAL A 35 3.95 -1.56 -9.08
N ARG A 36 4.22 -2.40 -10.08
CA ARG A 36 3.19 -3.26 -10.67
C ARG A 36 3.35 -4.75 -10.36
N ASN A 37 4.35 -5.12 -9.61
CA ASN A 37 4.58 -6.51 -9.22
C ASN A 37 5.36 -6.60 -7.91
N GLY A 38 5.40 -7.79 -7.34
CA GLY A 38 6.03 -8.00 -6.03
C GLY A 38 7.55 -7.86 -6.04
N VAL A 39 8.19 -8.21 -7.16
CA VAL A 39 9.65 -8.06 -7.30
C VAL A 39 10.02 -6.59 -7.27
N GLU A 40 9.31 -5.76 -8.03
CA GLU A 40 9.51 -4.31 -8.05
C GLU A 40 9.21 -3.67 -6.69
N ALA A 41 8.19 -4.17 -5.99
CA ALA A 41 7.85 -3.65 -4.67
C ALA A 41 9.03 -3.79 -3.70
N LEU A 42 9.64 -4.97 -3.64
CA LEU A 42 10.77 -5.20 -2.75
C LEU A 42 12.02 -4.45 -3.21
N ALA A 43 12.25 -4.35 -4.53
CA ALA A 43 13.35 -3.54 -5.06
C ALA A 43 13.19 -2.07 -4.68
N PHE A 44 11.98 -1.53 -4.78
CA PHE A 44 11.68 -0.16 -4.36
C PHE A 44 11.97 0.05 -2.88
N LEU A 45 11.45 -0.85 -2.03
CA LEU A 45 11.59 -0.74 -0.58
C LEU A 45 13.04 -0.91 -0.12
N ARG A 46 13.82 -1.75 -0.80
CA ARG A 46 15.23 -2.01 -0.50
C ARG A 46 16.16 -1.07 -1.27
N GLN A 47 15.60 -0.18 -2.09
CA GLN A 47 16.36 0.78 -2.90
C GLN A 47 17.40 0.11 -3.80
N ASN A 48 16.99 -0.97 -4.45
CA ASN A 48 17.83 -1.76 -5.34
C ASN A 48 17.59 -1.40 -6.80
N GLY A 49 18.61 -1.62 -7.64
CA GLY A 49 18.53 -1.45 -9.09
C GLY A 49 18.13 -0.02 -9.47
N LYS A 50 17.09 0.13 -10.28
CA LYS A 50 16.59 1.44 -10.71
C LYS A 50 15.93 2.23 -9.59
N HIS A 51 15.71 1.64 -8.42
CA HIS A 51 15.07 2.26 -7.27
C HIS A 51 16.05 2.77 -6.21
N GLN A 52 17.30 3.00 -6.56
CA GLN A 52 18.33 3.43 -5.59
C GLN A 52 17.98 4.73 -4.88
N GLU A 53 17.27 5.63 -5.55
CA GLU A 53 16.85 6.91 -4.97
C GLU A 53 15.39 6.92 -4.54
N ALA A 54 14.74 5.75 -4.46
CA ALA A 54 13.35 5.67 -4.05
C ALA A 54 13.17 6.16 -2.61
N PRO A 55 12.11 6.93 -2.34
CA PRO A 55 11.84 7.35 -0.97
C PRO A 55 11.33 6.19 -0.13
N ARG A 56 11.55 6.27 1.19
CA ARG A 56 10.95 5.33 2.12
C ARG A 56 9.46 5.67 2.26
N PRO A 57 8.54 4.72 1.99
CA PRO A 57 7.12 5.01 2.13
C PRO A 57 6.73 5.23 3.60
N ASP A 58 5.76 6.11 3.79
CA ASP A 58 5.08 6.27 5.08
C ASP A 58 3.96 5.23 5.23
N ILE A 59 3.41 4.77 4.11
CA ILE A 59 2.37 3.75 4.07
C ILE A 59 2.43 2.98 2.75
N ILE A 60 2.09 1.70 2.81
CA ILE A 60 2.05 0.82 1.64
C ILE A 60 0.60 0.35 1.41
N LEU A 61 0.10 0.53 0.19
CA LEU A 61 -1.15 -0.06 -0.28
C LEU A 61 -0.79 -1.26 -1.14
N LEU A 62 -1.16 -2.46 -0.73
CA LEU A 62 -0.68 -3.70 -1.33
C LEU A 62 -1.83 -4.58 -1.79
N ASP A 63 -1.86 -4.89 -3.08
CA ASP A 63 -2.72 -5.95 -3.61
C ASP A 63 -2.07 -7.31 -3.35
N LEU A 64 -2.88 -8.31 -3.01
CA LEU A 64 -2.38 -9.67 -2.82
C LEU A 64 -2.15 -10.39 -4.15
N ASN A 65 -2.95 -10.09 -5.18
CA ASN A 65 -2.89 -10.80 -6.46
C ASN A 65 -1.95 -10.10 -7.43
N LEU A 66 -0.67 -10.33 -7.28
CA LEU A 66 0.38 -9.69 -8.08
C LEU A 66 1.10 -10.70 -8.96
N PRO A 67 1.59 -10.26 -10.15
CA PRO A 67 2.47 -11.10 -10.95
C PRO A 67 3.88 -11.15 -10.37
N LEU A 68 4.66 -12.12 -10.81
CA LEU A 68 6.06 -12.41 -10.49
C LEU A 68 6.27 -12.84 -9.04
N LYS A 69 5.96 -11.99 -8.09
CA LYS A 69 5.98 -12.34 -6.66
C LYS A 69 4.65 -11.93 -6.05
N ASP A 70 3.94 -12.89 -5.48
CA ASP A 70 2.62 -12.66 -4.90
C ASP A 70 2.66 -11.69 -3.73
N GLY A 71 1.56 -10.95 -3.55
CA GLY A 71 1.46 -9.95 -2.47
C GLY A 71 1.61 -10.54 -1.08
N ARG A 72 1.19 -11.78 -0.88
CA ARG A 72 1.36 -12.49 0.41
C ARG A 72 2.82 -12.70 0.72
N GLU A 73 3.61 -13.07 -0.29
CA GLU A 73 5.07 -13.20 -0.14
C GLU A 73 5.73 -11.86 0.14
N VAL A 74 5.29 -10.80 -0.55
CA VAL A 74 5.78 -9.44 -0.30
C VAL A 74 5.50 -9.03 1.14
N LEU A 75 4.28 -9.24 1.61
CA LEU A 75 3.90 -8.91 2.99
C LEU A 75 4.78 -9.66 4.00
N ALA A 76 4.98 -10.96 3.79
CA ALA A 76 5.81 -11.77 4.67
C ALA A 76 7.25 -11.27 4.71
N GLU A 77 7.83 -10.94 3.55
CA GLU A 77 9.21 -10.45 3.49
C GLU A 77 9.35 -9.06 4.15
N ILE A 78 8.36 -8.18 3.98
CA ILE A 78 8.38 -6.87 4.64
C ILE A 78 8.34 -7.04 6.15
N LYS A 79 7.45 -7.88 6.66
CA LYS A 79 7.29 -8.07 8.10
C LYS A 79 8.44 -8.83 8.75
N ALA A 80 9.22 -9.59 7.97
CA ALA A 80 10.43 -10.25 8.43
C ALA A 80 11.68 -9.35 8.36
N ASP A 81 11.58 -8.18 7.73
CA ASP A 81 12.71 -7.26 7.55
C ASP A 81 12.68 -6.18 8.62
N ASP A 82 13.69 -6.14 9.48
CA ASP A 82 13.73 -5.17 10.60
C ASP A 82 13.70 -3.72 10.12
N ALA A 83 14.21 -3.43 8.92
CA ALA A 83 14.21 -2.09 8.37
C ALA A 83 12.84 -1.68 7.81
N LEU A 84 11.99 -2.64 7.43
CA LEU A 84 10.72 -2.40 6.73
C LEU A 84 9.48 -2.72 7.55
N LYS A 85 9.58 -3.58 8.54
CA LYS A 85 8.41 -4.13 9.26
C LYS A 85 7.54 -3.10 9.94
N ARG A 86 8.05 -1.90 10.20
CA ARG A 86 7.31 -0.83 10.88
C ARG A 86 6.46 0.01 9.94
N ILE A 87 6.66 -0.12 8.63
CA ILE A 87 5.85 0.64 7.67
C ILE A 87 4.43 0.10 7.70
N PRO A 88 3.41 0.94 7.95
CA PRO A 88 2.01 0.49 7.92
C PRO A 88 1.64 -0.05 6.54
N ILE A 89 0.93 -1.18 6.51
CA ILE A 89 0.50 -1.83 5.28
C ILE A 89 -1.01 -2.00 5.30
N ILE A 90 -1.65 -1.53 4.23
CA ILE A 90 -3.08 -1.73 4.00
C ILE A 90 -3.22 -2.64 2.78
N ILE A 91 -3.90 -3.76 2.96
CA ILE A 91 -4.22 -4.68 1.88
C ILE A 91 -5.46 -4.17 1.14
N LEU A 92 -5.34 -3.99 -0.17
CA LEU A 92 -6.41 -3.49 -1.01
C LEU A 92 -6.56 -4.45 -2.19
N THR A 93 -7.47 -5.44 -2.08
CA THR A 93 -7.53 -6.55 -3.03
C THR A 93 -8.96 -6.99 -3.31
N THR A 94 -9.15 -7.68 -4.44
CA THR A 94 -10.44 -8.30 -4.80
C THR A 94 -10.71 -9.58 -4.02
N SER A 95 -9.72 -10.15 -3.33
CA SER A 95 -9.90 -11.40 -2.60
C SER A 95 -10.84 -11.24 -1.42
N THR A 96 -11.91 -12.07 -1.39
CA THR A 96 -12.84 -12.15 -0.26
C THR A 96 -12.67 -13.45 0.52
N ASN A 97 -11.67 -14.26 0.18
CA ASN A 97 -11.43 -15.53 0.83
C ASN A 97 -10.99 -15.30 2.27
N GLN A 98 -11.67 -15.93 3.22
CA GLN A 98 -11.35 -15.80 4.65
C GLN A 98 -9.93 -16.26 4.96
N GLU A 99 -9.43 -17.27 4.28
CA GLU A 99 -8.05 -17.73 4.48
C GLU A 99 -7.05 -16.63 4.12
N ASP A 100 -7.30 -15.88 3.04
CA ASP A 100 -6.45 -14.77 2.66
C ASP A 100 -6.52 -13.63 3.68
N ILE A 101 -7.70 -13.34 4.20
CA ILE A 101 -7.89 -12.31 5.22
C ILE A 101 -7.14 -12.68 6.50
N PHE A 102 -7.32 -13.91 6.98
CA PHE A 102 -6.63 -14.38 8.18
C PHE A 102 -5.12 -14.41 7.98
N ALA A 103 -4.64 -14.88 6.82
CA ALA A 103 -3.22 -14.90 6.53
C ALA A 103 -2.63 -13.50 6.53
N ALA A 104 -3.34 -12.51 5.98
CA ALA A 104 -2.88 -11.12 5.97
C ALA A 104 -2.75 -10.56 7.39
N TYR A 105 -3.74 -10.81 8.25
CA TYR A 105 -3.68 -10.36 9.64
C TYR A 105 -2.63 -11.13 10.44
N ASP A 106 -2.46 -12.42 10.19
CA ASP A 106 -1.40 -13.21 10.84
C ASP A 106 -0.01 -12.69 10.45
N LEU A 107 0.13 -12.11 9.26
CA LEU A 107 1.35 -11.45 8.82
C LEU A 107 1.40 -9.98 9.25
N HIS A 108 0.52 -9.57 10.16
CA HIS A 108 0.51 -8.24 10.77
C HIS A 108 0.23 -7.09 9.80
N ALA A 109 -0.64 -7.30 8.81
CA ALA A 109 -1.16 -6.19 8.03
C ALA A 109 -2.00 -5.27 8.94
N ASN A 110 -1.95 -3.97 8.69
CA ASN A 110 -2.66 -3.00 9.52
C ASN A 110 -4.15 -2.91 9.20
N CYS A 111 -4.51 -3.18 7.95
CA CYS A 111 -5.89 -3.12 7.51
C CYS A 111 -6.08 -3.98 6.26
N TYR A 112 -7.30 -4.48 6.07
CA TYR A 112 -7.67 -5.26 4.90
C TYR A 112 -8.94 -4.66 4.30
N ILE A 113 -8.85 -4.20 3.06
CA ILE A 113 -9.97 -3.59 2.34
C ILE A 113 -10.24 -4.38 1.08
N THR A 114 -11.50 -4.80 0.88
CA THR A 114 -11.90 -5.63 -0.26
C THR A 114 -12.30 -4.78 -1.46
N LYS A 115 -11.80 -5.16 -2.65
CA LYS A 115 -12.27 -4.68 -3.95
C LYS A 115 -13.26 -5.72 -4.54
N PRO A 116 -14.05 -5.40 -5.56
CA PRO A 116 -14.15 -4.11 -6.22
C PRO A 116 -14.99 -3.13 -5.42
N LEU A 117 -14.65 -1.86 -5.57
CA LEU A 117 -15.41 -0.78 -4.98
C LEU A 117 -15.89 0.12 -6.10
N ASP A 118 -17.12 0.65 -5.98
CA ASP A 118 -17.50 1.73 -6.87
C ASP A 118 -16.65 2.97 -6.56
N MET A 119 -16.56 3.89 -7.49
CA MET A 119 -15.73 5.08 -7.40
C MET A 119 -16.01 5.85 -6.09
N ARG A 120 -17.27 6.03 -5.76
CA ARG A 120 -17.68 6.80 -4.60
C ARG A 120 -17.24 6.15 -3.30
N ARG A 121 -17.45 4.84 -3.18
CA ARG A 121 -17.04 4.09 -1.98
C ARG A 121 -15.53 4.08 -1.85
N PHE A 122 -14.82 3.93 -2.96
CA PHE A 122 -13.36 3.92 -2.96
C PHE A 122 -12.81 5.28 -2.49
N ILE A 123 -13.37 6.38 -2.99
CA ILE A 123 -12.98 7.73 -2.57
C ILE A 123 -13.23 7.91 -1.08
N ASP A 124 -14.38 7.46 -0.56
CA ASP A 124 -14.70 7.55 0.86
C ASP A 124 -13.68 6.78 1.72
N ILE A 125 -13.28 5.59 1.27
CA ILE A 125 -12.27 4.79 1.97
C ILE A 125 -10.93 5.50 1.98
N VAL A 126 -10.51 6.05 0.85
CA VAL A 126 -9.24 6.79 0.73
C VAL A 126 -9.25 8.00 1.66
N ARG A 127 -10.35 8.76 1.70
CA ARG A 127 -10.48 9.89 2.61
C ARG A 127 -10.41 9.46 4.07
N THR A 128 -11.01 8.33 4.41
CA THR A 128 -10.94 7.77 5.76
C THR A 128 -9.51 7.39 6.11
N ILE A 129 -8.79 6.75 5.19
CA ILE A 129 -7.38 6.40 5.38
C ILE A 129 -6.55 7.66 5.59
N GLN A 130 -6.70 8.66 4.74
CA GLN A 130 -5.98 9.93 4.87
C GLN A 130 -6.29 10.61 6.20
N GLY A 131 -7.57 10.69 6.57
CA GLY A 131 -7.98 11.31 7.82
C GLY A 131 -7.46 10.59 9.04
N PHE A 132 -7.55 9.26 9.03
CA PHE A 132 -7.15 8.44 10.17
C PHE A 132 -5.62 8.31 10.28
N TRP A 133 -4.96 7.97 9.16
CA TRP A 133 -3.54 7.62 9.19
C TRP A 133 -2.63 8.85 9.11
N PHE A 134 -3.05 9.92 8.44
CA PHE A 134 -2.16 11.06 8.19
C PHE A 134 -2.48 12.27 9.06
N GLN A 135 -3.72 12.40 9.54
CA GLN A 135 -4.13 13.55 10.35
C GLN A 135 -4.34 13.20 11.82
N ILE A 136 -4.87 12.03 12.10
CA ILE A 136 -5.24 11.61 13.46
C ILE A 136 -4.17 10.72 14.07
N VAL A 137 -3.68 9.74 13.32
CA VAL A 137 -2.66 8.80 13.79
C VAL A 137 -1.28 9.32 13.41
N ARG A 138 -0.40 9.38 14.42
CA ARG A 138 0.98 9.76 14.18
C ARG A 138 1.72 8.62 13.51
N LEU A 139 2.30 8.87 12.34
CA LEU A 139 3.06 7.87 11.62
C LEU A 139 4.38 7.56 12.33
N PRO A 140 4.91 6.33 12.19
CA PRO A 140 6.21 5.99 12.78
C PRO A 140 7.33 6.79 12.13
N PRO A 141 8.43 7.03 12.85
CA PRO A 141 9.60 7.71 12.28
C PRO A 141 10.26 6.84 11.21
N GLU A 142 10.88 7.50 10.27
CA GLU A 142 11.63 6.84 9.21
C GLU A 142 12.88 6.12 9.72
#